data_48314b5ae7096dd8464d8ecb199d4a34
#
_entry.id   48314b5ae7096dd8464d8ecb199d4a34
#
_cell.length_a   1.000
_cell.length_b   1.000
_cell.length_c   1.000
_cell.angle_alpha   90.00
_cell.angle_beta   90.00
_cell.angle_gamma   90.00
#
_symmetry.space_group_name_H-M   'P 1'
#
loop_
_entity.id
_entity.type
_entity.pdbx_description
1 polymer ?
#
loop_
_entity_poly.entity_id
_entity_poly.type
_entity_poly.pdbx_seq_one_letter_code
_entity_poly.pdbx_strand_id
1 'polypeptide(L)'
;MISVAAIVFTDDKGRVLCVRKHSSPRFQLPGGKPEDGETLVDTAVRETLEEVGVRVDPERLSYLGQFSAPASNEPGHTVTSTVFLHPGAGLAPAPAAEIAEARWIDPTAPDIPDTELAPLLRTEIFPALRSREISAVAVYAGAREGTNPANAALARSFGEALAESGITLVYGGSKVGLMGEVAEGSSRSIGVLTEHLANYELQYDGLERLEVVATMSERKARMSELADAIVALPGGAGTLDELFEEWTSQQLGLHQKPIGLLGSAFWAPLVAMVDHMVAEGFMRPTDRAHMVVADDPHELLAKLRAWAPPVPRWL
;
A
#
# COMPACT_ATOMS: atom_id res chain seq x y z
N MET A 1 -17.30 8.80 -21.26
CA MET A 1 -16.28 8.58 -20.19
C MET A 1 -15.08 9.46 -20.50
N ILE A 2 -14.56 10.19 -19.53
CA ILE A 2 -13.43 11.11 -19.69
C ILE A 2 -12.26 10.48 -18.93
N SER A 3 -11.17 10.15 -19.64
CA SER A 3 -9.94 9.64 -19.01
C SER A 3 -9.00 10.80 -18.71
N VAL A 4 -8.42 10.84 -17.50
CA VAL A 4 -7.44 11.83 -17.06
C VAL A 4 -6.34 11.17 -16.26
N ALA A 5 -5.19 11.83 -16.19
CA ALA A 5 -4.10 11.46 -15.29
C ALA A 5 -3.79 12.64 -14.36
N ALA A 6 -3.53 12.36 -13.09
CA ALA A 6 -3.31 13.38 -12.07
C ALA A 6 -2.28 12.96 -11.03
N ILE A 7 -1.67 13.93 -10.35
CA ILE A 7 -0.71 13.69 -9.26
C ILE A 7 -1.24 14.25 -7.95
N VAL A 8 -1.18 13.43 -6.90
CA VAL A 8 -1.28 13.86 -5.50
C VAL A 8 0.13 14.22 -5.02
N PHE A 9 0.33 15.47 -4.69
CA PHE A 9 1.51 15.93 -3.94
C PHE A 9 1.14 16.07 -2.47
N THR A 10 1.97 15.53 -1.58
CA THR A 10 1.75 15.62 -0.14
C THR A 10 2.88 16.41 0.50
N ASP A 11 2.56 17.47 1.27
CA ASP A 11 3.55 18.23 2.05
C ASP A 11 3.92 17.50 3.36
N ASP A 12 4.85 18.10 4.12
CA ASP A 12 5.33 17.54 5.41
C ASP A 12 4.23 17.43 6.48
N LYS A 13 3.06 18.05 6.27
CA LYS A 13 1.90 17.99 7.15
C LYS A 13 0.83 17.03 6.65
N GLY A 14 1.08 16.30 5.58
CA GLY A 14 0.11 15.40 4.95
C GLY A 14 -0.98 16.10 4.14
N ARG A 15 -0.86 17.43 3.89
CA ARG A 15 -1.83 18.15 3.06
C ARG A 15 -1.57 17.89 1.59
N VAL A 16 -2.64 17.91 0.80
CA VAL A 16 -2.64 17.63 -0.63
C VAL A 16 -2.67 18.92 -1.43
N LEU A 17 -1.80 19.06 -2.43
CA LEU A 17 -1.85 20.16 -3.39
C LEU A 17 -3.07 20.00 -4.29
N CYS A 18 -3.97 20.97 -4.22
CA CYS A 18 -5.15 21.07 -5.06
C CYS A 18 -5.11 22.36 -5.88
N VAL A 19 -5.67 22.32 -7.08
CA VAL A 19 -5.74 23.45 -8.00
C VAL A 19 -7.19 23.79 -8.32
N ARG A 20 -7.46 25.07 -8.60
CA ARG A 20 -8.76 25.56 -9.03
C ARG A 20 -8.59 26.34 -10.34
N LYS A 21 -9.31 25.93 -11.38
CA LYS A 21 -9.31 26.60 -12.68
C LYS A 21 -10.15 27.87 -12.66
N HIS A 22 -9.80 28.87 -13.47
CA HIS A 22 -10.62 30.10 -13.65
C HIS A 22 -12.07 29.77 -14.06
N SER A 23 -12.30 28.68 -14.78
CA SER A 23 -13.60 28.23 -15.27
C SER A 23 -14.39 27.36 -14.28
N SER A 24 -13.85 27.04 -13.10
CA SER A 24 -14.48 26.12 -12.14
C SER A 24 -14.46 26.68 -10.72
N PRO A 25 -15.55 26.54 -9.95
CA PRO A 25 -15.55 26.90 -8.53
C PRO A 25 -14.88 25.84 -7.64
N ARG A 26 -14.46 24.68 -8.21
CA ARG A 26 -14.02 23.52 -7.45
C ARG A 26 -12.53 23.28 -7.55
N PHE A 27 -11.95 22.90 -6.42
CA PHE A 27 -10.59 22.36 -6.34
C PHE A 27 -10.56 20.92 -6.83
N GLN A 28 -9.50 20.57 -7.54
CA GLN A 28 -9.18 19.26 -8.09
C GLN A 28 -7.68 18.98 -7.96
N LEU A 29 -7.22 17.76 -8.27
CA LEU A 29 -5.79 17.51 -8.40
C LEU A 29 -5.22 18.19 -9.64
N PRO A 30 -3.94 18.57 -9.66
CA PRO A 30 -3.24 18.93 -10.88
C PRO A 30 -3.23 17.72 -11.83
N GLY A 31 -3.62 17.97 -13.10
CA GLY A 31 -3.73 16.91 -14.11
C GLY A 31 -4.76 17.18 -15.18
N GLY A 32 -4.74 16.35 -16.23
CA GLY A 32 -5.58 16.55 -17.40
C GLY A 32 -5.74 15.32 -18.30
N LYS A 33 -6.17 15.56 -19.54
CA LYS A 33 -6.44 14.52 -20.53
C LYS A 33 -5.16 14.15 -21.26
N PRO A 34 -4.95 12.83 -21.57
CA PRO A 34 -3.83 12.42 -22.41
C PRO A 34 -3.93 13.05 -23.80
N GLU A 35 -2.79 13.42 -24.37
CA GLU A 35 -2.63 13.73 -25.78
C GLU A 35 -2.34 12.46 -26.59
N ASP A 36 -2.43 12.57 -27.91
CA ASP A 36 -2.22 11.42 -28.79
C ASP A 36 -0.80 10.84 -28.64
N GLY A 37 -0.72 9.58 -28.23
CA GLY A 37 0.53 8.88 -28.04
C GLY A 37 1.17 9.02 -26.64
N GLU A 38 0.59 9.82 -25.74
CA GLU A 38 1.08 9.93 -24.37
C GLU A 38 0.68 8.72 -23.51
N THR A 39 1.59 8.31 -22.64
CA THR A 39 1.25 7.45 -21.50
C THR A 39 0.55 8.29 -20.42
N LEU A 40 -0.16 7.64 -19.50
CA LEU A 40 -0.80 8.34 -18.37
C LEU A 40 0.23 8.97 -17.42
N VAL A 41 1.44 8.42 -17.34
CA VAL A 41 2.56 9.01 -16.61
C VAL A 41 3.03 10.31 -17.29
N ASP A 42 3.25 10.26 -18.61
CA ASP A 42 3.70 11.46 -19.37
C ASP A 42 2.66 12.58 -19.25
N THR A 43 1.38 12.25 -19.39
CA THR A 43 0.27 13.19 -19.21
C THR A 43 0.30 13.86 -17.84
N ALA A 44 0.43 13.07 -16.76
CA ALA A 44 0.43 13.60 -15.40
C ALA A 44 1.63 14.53 -15.15
N VAL A 45 2.81 14.18 -15.69
CA VAL A 45 4.03 14.99 -15.60
C VAL A 45 3.89 16.30 -16.38
N ARG A 46 3.41 16.24 -17.64
CA ARG A 46 3.21 17.42 -18.50
C ARG A 46 2.22 18.39 -17.87
N GLU A 47 1.03 17.90 -17.51
CA GLU A 47 -0.03 18.73 -16.94
C GLU A 47 0.42 19.40 -15.62
N THR A 48 1.15 18.68 -14.77
CA THR A 48 1.71 19.26 -13.54
C THR A 48 2.68 20.40 -13.83
N LEU A 49 3.54 20.25 -14.86
CA LEU A 49 4.45 21.33 -15.26
C LEU A 49 3.68 22.54 -15.78
N GLU A 50 2.65 22.31 -16.59
CA GLU A 50 1.84 23.37 -17.20
C GLU A 50 0.96 24.10 -16.17
N GLU A 51 0.30 23.39 -15.25
CA GLU A 51 -0.65 23.94 -14.30
C GLU A 51 0.00 24.59 -13.08
N VAL A 52 1.08 24.01 -12.55
CA VAL A 52 1.70 24.46 -11.29
C VAL A 52 3.20 24.70 -11.36
N GLY A 53 3.83 24.57 -12.55
CA GLY A 53 5.25 24.85 -12.75
C GLY A 53 6.19 23.85 -12.09
N VAL A 54 5.70 22.69 -11.62
CA VAL A 54 6.48 21.69 -10.90
C VAL A 54 7.03 20.66 -11.90
N ARG A 55 8.35 20.49 -11.92
CA ARG A 55 9.02 19.40 -12.67
C ARG A 55 9.01 18.13 -11.85
N VAL A 56 8.43 17.07 -12.39
CA VAL A 56 8.31 15.77 -11.77
C VAL A 56 9.24 14.79 -12.45
N ASP A 57 9.99 14.02 -11.66
CA ASP A 57 10.72 12.87 -12.14
C ASP A 57 9.76 11.67 -12.22
N PRO A 58 9.49 11.10 -13.40
CA PRO A 58 8.57 9.95 -13.54
C PRO A 58 8.96 8.75 -12.68
N GLU A 59 10.26 8.54 -12.43
CA GLU A 59 10.75 7.42 -11.62
C GLU A 59 10.40 7.56 -10.12
N ARG A 60 10.04 8.76 -9.69
CA ARG A 60 9.60 9.05 -8.32
C ARG A 60 8.08 8.98 -8.15
N LEU A 61 7.35 8.69 -9.20
CA LEU A 61 5.91 8.50 -9.12
C LEU A 61 5.59 7.12 -8.55
N SER A 62 4.60 7.08 -7.66
CA SER A 62 4.00 5.86 -7.18
C SER A 62 2.52 5.84 -7.56
N TYR A 63 1.94 4.67 -7.79
CA TYR A 63 0.55 4.53 -8.22
C TYR A 63 -0.41 4.57 -7.02
N LEU A 64 -1.35 5.51 -6.98
CA LEU A 64 -2.40 5.53 -5.95
C LEU A 64 -3.59 4.65 -6.33
N GLY A 65 -4.03 4.71 -7.58
CA GLY A 65 -5.20 3.98 -8.05
C GLY A 65 -5.83 4.58 -9.30
N GLN A 66 -6.87 3.89 -9.79
CA GLN A 66 -7.79 4.43 -10.77
C GLN A 66 -9.14 4.66 -10.12
N PHE A 67 -9.68 5.86 -10.23
CA PHE A 67 -10.88 6.31 -9.53
C PHE A 67 -11.87 6.92 -10.50
N SER A 68 -13.16 6.74 -10.23
CA SER A 68 -14.23 7.26 -11.10
C SER A 68 -15.28 8.03 -10.30
N ALA A 69 -15.66 9.20 -10.79
CA ALA A 69 -16.71 10.01 -10.19
C ALA A 69 -17.45 10.81 -11.27
N PRO A 70 -18.63 11.39 -10.96
CA PRO A 70 -19.29 12.33 -11.85
C PRO A 70 -18.39 13.51 -12.19
N ALA A 71 -18.34 13.91 -13.45
CA ALA A 71 -17.53 15.04 -13.92
C ALA A 71 -18.02 16.35 -13.29
N SER A 72 -17.07 17.18 -12.82
CA SER A 72 -17.37 18.47 -12.17
C SER A 72 -17.99 19.48 -13.11
N ASN A 73 -17.52 19.52 -14.37
CA ASN A 73 -17.83 20.56 -15.33
C ASN A 73 -18.60 20.04 -16.57
N GLU A 74 -18.86 18.75 -16.65
CA GLU A 74 -19.54 18.09 -17.79
C GLU A 74 -20.69 17.21 -17.26
N PRO A 75 -21.89 17.77 -17.02
CA PRO A 75 -23.03 17.03 -16.49
C PRO A 75 -23.37 15.77 -17.32
N GLY A 76 -23.64 14.66 -16.63
CA GLY A 76 -23.95 13.38 -17.27
C GLY A 76 -22.74 12.58 -17.73
N HIS A 77 -21.51 13.08 -17.54
CA HIS A 77 -20.29 12.36 -17.82
C HIS A 77 -19.62 11.83 -16.54
N THR A 78 -18.89 10.74 -16.68
CA THR A 78 -18.03 10.17 -15.64
C THR A 78 -16.57 10.48 -16.00
N VAL A 79 -15.82 10.99 -15.04
CA VAL A 79 -14.36 11.11 -15.12
C VAL A 79 -13.77 9.87 -14.50
N THR A 80 -12.84 9.23 -15.19
CA THR A 80 -11.96 8.19 -14.66
C THR A 80 -10.55 8.75 -14.62
N SER A 81 -9.98 8.87 -13.43
CA SER A 81 -8.64 9.39 -13.21
C SER A 81 -7.68 8.30 -12.79
N THR A 82 -6.56 8.19 -13.50
CA THR A 82 -5.40 7.47 -13.02
C THR A 82 -4.56 8.42 -12.17
N VAL A 83 -4.37 8.07 -10.90
CA VAL A 83 -3.77 8.96 -9.90
C VAL A 83 -2.44 8.40 -9.41
N PHE A 84 -1.44 9.26 -9.43
CA PHE A 84 -0.10 9.01 -8.93
C PHE A 84 0.15 9.78 -7.64
N LEU A 85 1.13 9.32 -6.85
CA LEU A 85 1.64 9.98 -5.66
C LEU A 85 3.05 10.49 -5.92
N HIS A 86 3.34 11.67 -5.41
CA HIS A 86 4.69 12.25 -5.38
C HIS A 86 4.90 13.02 -4.06
N PRO A 87 6.06 12.85 -3.38
CA PRO A 87 6.40 13.67 -2.24
C PRO A 87 6.41 15.15 -2.62
N GLY A 88 5.59 15.95 -1.93
CA GLY A 88 5.44 17.39 -2.19
C GLY A 88 6.28 18.29 -1.29
N ALA A 89 7.07 17.70 -0.39
CA ALA A 89 7.93 18.43 0.52
C ALA A 89 8.91 19.35 -0.24
N GLY A 90 8.93 20.62 0.13
CA GLY A 90 9.81 21.61 -0.49
C GLY A 90 9.36 22.11 -1.87
N LEU A 91 8.24 21.66 -2.41
CA LEU A 91 7.69 22.19 -3.65
C LEU A 91 7.12 23.61 -3.45
N ALA A 92 7.36 24.48 -4.42
CA ALA A 92 6.81 25.83 -4.52
C ALA A 92 5.90 25.93 -5.74
N PRO A 93 4.65 25.40 -5.68
CA PRO A 93 3.75 25.42 -6.81
C PRO A 93 3.37 26.86 -7.15
N ALA A 94 3.44 27.21 -8.42
CA ALA A 94 3.05 28.50 -8.95
C ALA A 94 1.90 28.29 -9.95
N PRO A 95 0.68 28.76 -9.66
CA PRO A 95 -0.44 28.67 -10.60
C PRO A 95 -0.06 29.26 -11.94
N ALA A 96 -0.31 28.50 -13.01
CA ALA A 96 -0.03 28.89 -14.39
C ALA A 96 -1.16 28.42 -15.31
N ALA A 97 -1.09 28.76 -16.58
CA ALA A 97 -2.10 28.43 -17.61
C ALA A 97 -3.54 28.80 -17.14
N GLU A 98 -4.43 27.83 -17.09
CA GLU A 98 -5.84 28.03 -16.68
C GLU A 98 -6.07 27.99 -15.16
N ILE A 99 -5.03 27.87 -14.33
CA ILE A 99 -5.16 27.75 -12.88
C ILE A 99 -5.27 29.14 -12.23
N ALA A 100 -6.37 29.34 -11.52
CA ALA A 100 -6.63 30.55 -10.75
C ALA A 100 -5.97 30.52 -9.36
N GLU A 101 -5.89 29.32 -8.76
CA GLU A 101 -5.42 29.14 -7.39
C GLU A 101 -4.82 27.75 -7.20
N ALA A 102 -3.73 27.68 -6.45
CA ALA A 102 -3.18 26.43 -5.92
C ALA A 102 -3.15 26.49 -4.39
N ARG A 103 -3.63 25.42 -3.72
CA ARG A 103 -3.80 25.38 -2.27
C ARG A 103 -3.47 24.01 -1.72
N TRP A 104 -2.82 23.99 -0.55
CA TRP A 104 -2.60 22.78 0.24
C TRP A 104 -3.81 22.54 1.14
N ILE A 105 -4.51 21.42 0.94
CA ILE A 105 -5.75 21.06 1.64
C ILE A 105 -5.52 19.80 2.46
N ASP A 106 -5.94 19.82 3.73
CA ASP A 106 -5.90 18.63 4.59
C ASP A 106 -6.97 17.62 4.14
N PRO A 107 -6.61 16.41 3.71
CA PRO A 107 -7.59 15.42 3.26
C PRO A 107 -8.43 14.86 4.41
N THR A 108 -8.01 15.02 5.68
CA THR A 108 -8.73 14.52 6.86
C THR A 108 -9.72 15.54 7.43
N ALA A 109 -9.39 16.81 7.32
CA ALA A 109 -10.19 17.95 7.79
C ALA A 109 -10.05 19.12 6.82
N PRO A 110 -10.68 19.06 5.63
CA PRO A 110 -10.61 20.15 4.66
C PRO A 110 -11.11 21.46 5.24
N ASP A 111 -10.32 22.51 5.10
CA ASP A 111 -10.64 23.88 5.56
C ASP A 111 -11.49 24.68 4.56
N ILE A 112 -12.13 23.99 3.62
CA ILE A 112 -13.03 24.51 2.59
C ILE A 112 -14.33 23.72 2.54
N PRO A 113 -15.44 24.31 2.09
CA PRO A 113 -16.71 23.59 1.94
C PRO A 113 -16.61 22.41 0.97
N ASP A 114 -17.31 21.35 1.27
CA ASP A 114 -17.41 20.16 0.39
C ASP A 114 -17.88 20.49 -1.04
N THR A 115 -18.67 21.55 -1.18
CA THR A 115 -19.16 22.03 -2.49
C THR A 115 -18.06 22.62 -3.37
N GLU A 116 -16.97 23.04 -2.76
CA GLU A 116 -15.77 23.56 -3.44
C GLU A 116 -14.74 22.47 -3.77
N LEU A 117 -15.00 21.21 -3.41
CA LEU A 117 -14.20 20.06 -3.82
C LEU A 117 -14.83 19.37 -5.03
N ALA A 118 -14.01 18.99 -6.00
CA ALA A 118 -14.45 18.13 -7.10
C ALA A 118 -14.96 16.79 -6.55
N PRO A 119 -16.03 16.20 -7.10
CA PRO A 119 -16.56 14.91 -6.62
C PRO A 119 -15.48 13.86 -6.46
N LEU A 120 -14.62 13.68 -7.48
CA LEU A 120 -13.52 12.72 -7.45
C LEU A 120 -12.60 12.91 -6.24
N LEU A 121 -12.22 14.16 -5.94
CA LEU A 121 -11.35 14.48 -4.82
C LEU A 121 -12.02 14.13 -3.47
N ARG A 122 -13.28 14.50 -3.31
CA ARG A 122 -14.05 14.33 -2.08
C ARG A 122 -14.43 12.87 -1.81
N THR A 123 -14.97 12.15 -2.83
CA THR A 123 -15.57 10.82 -2.62
C THR A 123 -14.58 9.68 -2.81
N GLU A 124 -13.49 9.90 -3.54
CA GLU A 124 -12.55 8.84 -3.91
C GLU A 124 -11.15 9.10 -3.37
N ILE A 125 -10.52 10.24 -3.75
CA ILE A 125 -9.09 10.48 -3.48
C ILE A 125 -8.81 10.70 -1.99
N PHE A 126 -9.51 11.64 -1.34
CA PHE A 126 -9.31 11.90 0.09
C PHE A 126 -9.65 10.69 0.97
N PRO A 127 -10.75 9.93 0.73
CA PRO A 127 -10.96 8.65 1.40
C PRO A 127 -9.84 7.64 1.17
N ALA A 128 -9.36 7.48 -0.08
CA ALA A 128 -8.26 6.57 -0.40
C ALA A 128 -6.96 6.94 0.31
N LEU A 129 -6.66 8.24 0.47
CA LEU A 129 -5.48 8.70 1.21
C LEU A 129 -5.61 8.43 2.72
N ARG A 130 -6.83 8.52 3.28
CA ARG A 130 -7.11 8.21 4.69
C ARG A 130 -7.07 6.71 4.97
N SER A 131 -7.53 5.87 4.03
CA SER A 131 -7.56 4.41 4.17
C SER A 131 -6.19 3.72 4.11
N ARG A 132 -5.09 4.48 4.00
CA ARG A 132 -3.72 3.96 4.05
C ARG A 132 -3.20 3.73 5.47
N GLU A 133 -4.04 3.94 6.48
CA GLU A 133 -3.72 3.56 7.85
C GLU A 133 -3.68 2.03 7.96
N ILE A 134 -2.57 1.50 8.50
CA ILE A 134 -2.42 0.06 8.74
C ILE A 134 -3.12 -0.26 10.06
N SER A 135 -4.25 -0.91 9.98
CA SER A 135 -5.06 -1.39 11.12
C SER A 135 -4.93 -2.90 11.36
N ALA A 136 -4.55 -3.65 10.33
CA ALA A 136 -4.32 -5.08 10.39
C ALA A 136 -3.14 -5.50 9.49
N VAL A 137 -2.35 -6.47 9.96
CA VAL A 137 -1.18 -7.01 9.25
C VAL A 137 -1.32 -8.51 9.12
N ALA A 138 -1.26 -9.02 7.87
CA ALA A 138 -1.12 -10.46 7.63
C ALA A 138 0.33 -10.89 7.86
N VAL A 139 0.52 -11.89 8.70
CA VAL A 139 1.85 -12.41 9.06
C VAL A 139 1.99 -13.84 8.60
N TYR A 140 2.95 -14.05 7.72
CA TYR A 140 3.40 -15.37 7.27
C TYR A 140 4.67 -15.76 8.01
N ALA A 141 4.64 -16.88 8.70
CA ALA A 141 5.71 -17.31 9.60
C ALA A 141 5.90 -18.82 9.60
N GLY A 142 7.09 -19.26 9.99
CA GLY A 142 7.41 -20.69 10.09
C GLY A 142 6.55 -21.42 11.10
N ALA A 143 6.05 -22.62 10.73
CA ALA A 143 5.40 -23.57 11.64
C ALA A 143 6.40 -24.25 12.60
N ARG A 144 7.69 -23.87 12.56
CA ARG A 144 8.77 -24.28 13.44
C ARG A 144 9.56 -23.06 13.85
N GLU A 145 10.20 -23.11 15.03
CA GLU A 145 11.03 -22.02 15.54
C GLU A 145 12.36 -21.85 14.76
N GLY A 146 12.77 -22.90 14.06
CA GLY A 146 14.09 -22.96 13.43
C GLY A 146 15.19 -23.31 14.45
N THR A 147 16.44 -23.25 14.00
CA THR A 147 17.60 -23.58 14.85
C THR A 147 18.21 -22.34 15.55
N ASN A 148 17.86 -21.15 15.07
CA ASN A 148 18.32 -19.88 15.67
C ASN A 148 17.24 -19.35 16.64
N PRO A 149 17.51 -19.32 17.95
CA PRO A 149 16.54 -18.86 18.95
C PRO A 149 16.18 -17.37 18.80
N ALA A 150 16.99 -16.57 18.10
CA ALA A 150 16.68 -15.18 17.81
C ALA A 150 15.41 -15.03 16.93
N ASN A 151 15.05 -16.05 16.15
CA ASN A 151 13.85 -16.00 15.31
C ASN A 151 12.57 -15.99 16.16
N ALA A 152 12.52 -16.78 17.23
CA ALA A 152 11.40 -16.81 18.17
C ALA A 152 11.25 -15.47 18.90
N ALA A 153 12.35 -14.91 19.40
CA ALA A 153 12.36 -13.61 20.04
C ALA A 153 11.91 -12.49 19.08
N LEU A 154 12.36 -12.54 17.83
CA LEU A 154 11.97 -11.58 16.80
C LEU A 154 10.45 -11.66 16.48
N ALA A 155 9.92 -12.87 16.37
CA ALA A 155 8.49 -13.09 16.13
C ALA A 155 7.64 -12.54 17.30
N ARG A 156 8.03 -12.82 18.55
CA ARG A 156 7.35 -12.30 19.74
C ARG A 156 7.41 -10.77 19.79
N SER A 157 8.60 -10.17 19.58
CA SER A 157 8.73 -8.72 19.59
C SER A 157 7.95 -8.03 18.48
N PHE A 158 7.73 -8.69 17.33
CA PHE A 158 6.84 -8.16 16.31
C PHE A 158 5.38 -8.17 16.76
N GLY A 159 4.92 -9.23 17.42
CA GLY A 159 3.60 -9.28 18.05
C GLY A 159 3.39 -8.15 19.06
N GLU A 160 4.39 -7.90 19.92
CA GLU A 160 4.37 -6.81 20.91
C GLU A 160 4.29 -5.43 20.22
N ALA A 161 5.06 -5.20 19.14
CA ALA A 161 5.01 -3.97 18.37
C ALA A 161 3.64 -3.74 17.67
N LEU A 162 2.99 -4.82 17.21
CA LEU A 162 1.61 -4.75 16.73
C LEU A 162 0.64 -4.34 17.84
N ALA A 163 0.77 -4.96 19.02
CA ALA A 163 -0.07 -4.66 20.19
C ALA A 163 0.08 -3.20 20.63
N GLU A 164 1.31 -2.70 20.77
CA GLU A 164 1.61 -1.30 21.11
C GLU A 164 1.07 -0.30 20.09
N SER A 165 1.03 -0.69 18.81
CA SER A 165 0.50 0.12 17.71
C SER A 165 -1.03 0.00 17.54
N GLY A 166 -1.73 -0.85 18.32
CA GLY A 166 -3.15 -1.13 18.17
C GLY A 166 -3.51 -1.86 16.87
N ILE A 167 -2.53 -2.54 16.24
CA ILE A 167 -2.68 -3.24 14.96
C ILE A 167 -3.12 -4.68 15.22
N THR A 168 -4.11 -5.15 14.47
CA THR A 168 -4.59 -6.53 14.54
C THR A 168 -3.65 -7.46 13.78
N LEU A 169 -3.24 -8.55 14.42
CA LEU A 169 -2.52 -9.66 13.77
C LEU A 169 -3.52 -10.51 12.98
N VAL A 170 -3.28 -10.71 11.68
CA VAL A 170 -3.97 -11.72 10.86
C VAL A 170 -2.95 -12.79 10.49
N TYR A 171 -3.21 -14.06 10.81
CA TYR A 171 -2.22 -15.11 10.58
C TYR A 171 -2.85 -16.50 10.45
N GLY A 172 -2.01 -17.53 10.35
CA GLY A 172 -2.45 -18.91 10.20
C GLY A 172 -3.17 -19.54 11.38
N GLY A 173 -3.41 -18.82 12.47
CA GLY A 173 -4.21 -19.30 13.62
C GLY A 173 -3.55 -20.36 14.49
N SER A 174 -2.31 -20.76 14.20
CA SER A 174 -1.64 -21.86 14.88
C SER A 174 -0.82 -21.40 16.10
N LYS A 175 -0.74 -22.26 17.11
CA LYS A 175 0.07 -22.04 18.32
C LYS A 175 1.52 -22.54 18.20
N VAL A 176 1.93 -23.08 17.06
CA VAL A 176 3.24 -23.70 16.91
C VAL A 176 4.24 -22.83 16.19
N GLY A 177 5.53 -22.99 16.50
CA GLY A 177 6.63 -22.30 15.85
C GLY A 177 6.53 -20.77 15.98
N LEU A 178 7.03 -20.06 14.97
CA LEU A 178 7.02 -18.60 14.98
C LEU A 178 5.60 -18.02 14.89
N MET A 179 4.62 -18.78 14.39
CA MET A 179 3.21 -18.39 14.42
C MET A 179 2.70 -18.26 15.85
N GLY A 180 3.02 -19.21 16.73
CA GLY A 180 2.68 -19.13 18.15
C GLY A 180 3.35 -17.94 18.84
N GLU A 181 4.64 -17.72 18.55
CA GLU A 181 5.42 -16.62 19.16
C GLU A 181 4.85 -15.24 18.82
N VAL A 182 4.50 -14.98 17.54
CA VAL A 182 3.91 -13.70 17.17
C VAL A 182 2.52 -13.50 17.75
N ALA A 183 1.73 -14.59 17.88
CA ALA A 183 0.40 -14.52 18.48
C ALA A 183 0.45 -14.23 20.00
N GLU A 184 1.41 -14.83 20.71
CA GLU A 184 1.61 -14.57 22.15
C GLU A 184 2.05 -13.13 22.44
N GLY A 185 2.81 -12.49 21.52
CA GLY A 185 3.16 -11.07 21.64
C GLY A 185 1.99 -10.13 21.32
N SER A 186 1.02 -10.56 20.52
CA SER A 186 -0.06 -9.69 20.05
C SER A 186 -1.21 -9.57 21.07
N SER A 187 -1.90 -8.42 21.05
CA SER A 187 -3.08 -8.18 21.89
C SER A 187 -4.40 -8.51 21.18
N ARG A 188 -4.39 -8.52 19.83
CA ARG A 188 -5.57 -8.78 18.99
C ARG A 188 -5.15 -9.64 17.82
N SER A 189 -5.79 -10.80 17.66
CA SER A 189 -5.42 -11.73 16.60
C SER A 189 -6.61 -12.41 15.95
N ILE A 190 -6.56 -12.51 14.62
CA ILE A 190 -7.49 -13.26 13.79
C ILE A 190 -6.72 -14.41 13.16
N GLY A 191 -7.14 -15.64 13.49
CA GLY A 191 -6.59 -16.85 12.86
C GLY A 191 -7.43 -17.27 11.66
N VAL A 192 -6.79 -17.68 10.57
CA VAL A 192 -7.46 -18.29 9.41
C VAL A 192 -6.91 -19.70 9.21
N LEU A 193 -7.72 -20.71 9.42
CA LEU A 193 -7.36 -22.13 9.28
C LEU A 193 -8.20 -22.80 8.19
N THR A 194 -7.66 -23.85 7.59
CA THR A 194 -8.50 -24.77 6.83
C THR A 194 -9.14 -25.80 7.75
N GLU A 195 -10.29 -26.35 7.35
CA GLU A 195 -10.94 -27.46 8.06
C GLU A 195 -9.97 -28.61 8.37
N HIS A 196 -9.09 -28.93 7.40
CA HIS A 196 -8.07 -29.94 7.55
C HIS A 196 -7.11 -29.64 8.72
N LEU A 197 -6.60 -28.40 8.81
CA LEU A 197 -5.66 -28.00 9.88
C LEU A 197 -6.33 -27.85 11.22
N ALA A 198 -7.59 -27.41 11.26
CA ALA A 198 -8.36 -27.31 12.49
C ALA A 198 -8.55 -28.65 13.19
N ASN A 199 -8.66 -29.74 12.41
CA ASN A 199 -8.80 -31.10 12.94
C ASN A 199 -7.55 -31.63 13.69
N TYR A 200 -6.40 -30.98 13.56
CA TYR A 200 -5.17 -31.32 14.29
C TYR A 200 -4.99 -30.57 15.61
N GLU A 201 -6.01 -29.79 16.04
CA GLU A 201 -6.00 -29.01 17.30
C GLU A 201 -4.79 -28.08 17.42
N LEU A 202 -4.31 -27.55 16.30
CA LEU A 202 -3.15 -26.65 16.26
C LEU A 202 -3.50 -25.18 16.50
N GLN A 203 -4.79 -24.87 16.70
CA GLN A 203 -5.24 -23.50 16.90
C GLN A 203 -4.67 -22.90 18.20
N TYR A 204 -4.45 -21.60 18.17
CA TYR A 204 -4.06 -20.82 19.35
C TYR A 204 -5.31 -20.47 20.18
N ASP A 205 -5.28 -20.74 21.48
CA ASP A 205 -6.44 -20.56 22.35
C ASP A 205 -6.76 -19.07 22.66
N GLY A 206 -5.82 -18.18 22.44
CA GLY A 206 -5.94 -16.73 22.68
C GLY A 206 -6.44 -15.90 21.48
N LEU A 207 -6.98 -16.54 20.42
CA LEU A 207 -7.51 -15.81 19.28
C LEU A 207 -8.73 -14.96 19.65
N GLU A 208 -8.77 -13.70 19.19
CA GLU A 208 -9.97 -12.87 19.21
C GLU A 208 -11.04 -13.46 18.28
N ARG A 209 -10.61 -13.97 17.10
CA ARG A 209 -11.49 -14.58 16.11
C ARG A 209 -10.77 -15.69 15.36
N LEU A 210 -11.47 -16.80 15.13
CA LEU A 210 -11.04 -17.88 14.24
C LEU A 210 -11.98 -17.97 13.05
N GLU A 211 -11.42 -17.96 11.84
CA GLU A 211 -12.13 -18.24 10.59
C GLU A 211 -11.67 -19.58 10.03
N VAL A 212 -12.61 -20.45 9.70
CA VAL A 212 -12.33 -21.76 9.10
C VAL A 212 -12.82 -21.75 7.67
N VAL A 213 -11.94 -22.13 6.75
CA VAL A 213 -12.18 -22.14 5.30
C VAL A 213 -11.90 -23.54 4.72
N ALA A 214 -12.39 -23.83 3.52
CA ALA A 214 -12.28 -25.16 2.94
C ALA A 214 -10.89 -25.45 2.37
N THR A 215 -10.26 -24.49 1.72
CA THR A 215 -9.02 -24.69 0.94
C THR A 215 -7.88 -23.76 1.37
N MET A 216 -6.63 -24.14 1.01
CA MET A 216 -5.46 -23.30 1.23
C MET A 216 -5.53 -22.00 0.40
N SER A 217 -6.11 -22.03 -0.78
CA SER A 217 -6.29 -20.82 -1.60
C SER A 217 -7.26 -19.84 -0.95
N GLU A 218 -8.40 -20.34 -0.44
CA GLU A 218 -9.34 -19.50 0.32
C GLU A 218 -8.70 -18.94 1.58
N ARG A 219 -7.86 -19.73 2.27
CA ARG A 219 -7.13 -19.27 3.46
C ARG A 219 -6.22 -18.08 3.14
N LYS A 220 -5.38 -18.21 2.10
CA LYS A 220 -4.46 -17.14 1.68
C LYS A 220 -5.24 -15.88 1.24
N ALA A 221 -6.27 -16.06 0.39
CA ALA A 221 -7.13 -14.96 -0.04
C ALA A 221 -7.78 -14.25 1.15
N ARG A 222 -8.29 -15.01 2.13
CA ARG A 222 -8.95 -14.44 3.30
C ARG A 222 -7.99 -13.71 4.22
N MET A 223 -6.78 -14.21 4.44
CA MET A 223 -5.75 -13.51 5.20
C MET A 223 -5.37 -12.20 4.52
N SER A 224 -5.22 -12.22 3.19
CA SER A 224 -4.96 -11.01 2.41
C SER A 224 -6.11 -10.00 2.55
N GLU A 225 -7.36 -10.39 2.35
CA GLU A 225 -8.54 -9.51 2.45
C GLU A 225 -8.65 -8.78 3.79
N LEU A 226 -8.28 -9.45 4.88
CA LEU A 226 -8.40 -8.93 6.24
C LEU A 226 -7.28 -7.95 6.62
N ALA A 227 -6.23 -7.83 5.82
CA ALA A 227 -5.02 -7.08 6.15
C ALA A 227 -4.80 -5.87 5.25
N ASP A 228 -4.17 -4.84 5.80
CA ASP A 228 -3.73 -3.64 5.10
C ASP A 228 -2.27 -3.71 4.68
N ALA A 229 -1.49 -4.59 5.31
CA ALA A 229 -0.08 -4.85 5.03
C ALA A 229 0.26 -6.34 5.21
N ILE A 230 1.34 -6.78 4.58
CA ILE A 230 1.85 -8.15 4.61
C ILE A 230 3.23 -8.16 5.24
N VAL A 231 3.50 -9.08 6.14
CA VAL A 231 4.84 -9.29 6.73
C VAL A 231 5.21 -10.76 6.70
N ALA A 232 6.40 -11.06 6.20
CA ALA A 232 6.99 -12.39 6.31
C ALA A 232 8.09 -12.40 7.38
N LEU A 233 7.92 -13.26 8.38
CA LEU A 233 8.93 -13.69 9.35
C LEU A 233 9.70 -14.89 8.80
N PRO A 234 10.85 -15.27 9.38
CA PRO A 234 11.56 -16.47 8.98
C PRO A 234 10.63 -17.68 8.88
N GLY A 235 10.77 -18.47 7.81
CA GLY A 235 9.90 -19.62 7.57
C GLY A 235 10.35 -20.54 6.46
N GLY A 236 9.55 -21.55 6.17
CA GLY A 236 9.82 -22.54 5.14
C GLY A 236 9.08 -22.28 3.82
N ALA A 237 8.87 -23.36 3.07
CA ALA A 237 8.23 -23.32 1.76
C ALA A 237 6.80 -22.72 1.80
N GLY A 238 6.02 -22.99 2.86
CA GLY A 238 4.69 -22.39 3.01
C GLY A 238 4.74 -20.88 3.13
N THR A 239 5.67 -20.35 3.94
CA THR A 239 5.89 -18.91 4.09
C THR A 239 6.32 -18.25 2.78
N LEU A 240 7.16 -18.96 1.99
CA LEU A 240 7.57 -18.47 0.66
C LEU A 240 6.42 -18.52 -0.35
N ASP A 241 5.59 -19.54 -0.34
CA ASP A 241 4.39 -19.66 -1.18
C ASP A 241 3.43 -18.49 -0.93
N GLU A 242 3.11 -18.22 0.32
CA GLU A 242 2.28 -17.10 0.74
C GLU A 242 2.90 -15.73 0.34
N LEU A 243 4.20 -15.54 0.60
CA LEU A 243 4.92 -14.32 0.27
C LEU A 243 4.93 -14.04 -1.25
N PHE A 244 5.25 -15.05 -2.07
CA PHE A 244 5.34 -14.87 -3.52
C PHE A 244 3.97 -14.69 -4.17
N GLU A 245 2.91 -15.28 -3.64
CA GLU A 245 1.54 -15.03 -4.11
C GLU A 245 1.14 -13.57 -3.89
N GLU A 246 1.36 -13.03 -2.68
CA GLU A 246 1.07 -11.64 -2.37
C GLU A 246 1.95 -10.68 -3.21
N TRP A 247 3.22 -10.98 -3.33
CA TRP A 247 4.13 -10.13 -4.09
C TRP A 247 3.80 -10.13 -5.59
N THR A 248 3.47 -11.29 -6.16
CA THR A 248 3.01 -11.37 -7.55
C THR A 248 1.70 -10.60 -7.74
N SER A 249 0.76 -10.73 -6.81
CA SER A 249 -0.51 -9.99 -6.83
C SER A 249 -0.30 -8.48 -6.75
N GLN A 250 0.65 -8.01 -5.93
CA GLN A 250 1.05 -6.60 -5.86
C GLN A 250 1.64 -6.12 -7.19
N GLN A 251 2.57 -6.88 -7.80
CA GLN A 251 3.17 -6.53 -9.10
C GLN A 251 2.13 -6.48 -10.24
N LEU A 252 1.10 -7.31 -10.16
CA LEU A 252 -0.03 -7.32 -11.09
C LEU A 252 -1.05 -6.21 -10.82
N GLY A 253 -0.90 -5.45 -9.72
CA GLY A 253 -1.82 -4.39 -9.34
C GLY A 253 -3.17 -4.89 -8.80
N LEU A 254 -3.26 -6.16 -8.39
CA LEU A 254 -4.47 -6.75 -7.79
C LEU A 254 -4.71 -6.20 -6.38
N HIS A 255 -3.66 -5.78 -5.70
CA HIS A 255 -3.71 -5.01 -4.46
C HIS A 255 -2.53 -4.04 -4.33
N GLN A 256 -2.62 -3.10 -3.39
CA GLN A 256 -1.60 -2.08 -3.15
C GLN A 256 -1.06 -2.15 -1.71
N LYS A 257 -1.00 -3.33 -1.13
CA LYS A 257 -0.55 -3.54 0.25
C LYS A 257 0.98 -3.56 0.29
N PRO A 258 1.62 -2.86 1.24
CA PRO A 258 3.06 -2.98 1.46
C PRO A 258 3.41 -4.39 1.93
N ILE A 259 4.57 -4.88 1.47
CA ILE A 259 5.11 -6.18 1.84
C ILE A 259 6.46 -5.98 2.51
N GLY A 260 6.61 -6.52 3.73
CA GLY A 260 7.81 -6.42 4.54
C GLY A 260 8.40 -7.77 4.90
N LEU A 261 9.74 -7.83 4.93
CA LEU A 261 10.53 -8.96 5.42
C LEU A 261 11.19 -8.55 6.73
N LEU A 262 10.90 -9.24 7.82
CA LEU A 262 11.51 -9.01 9.11
C LEU A 262 12.59 -10.06 9.39
N GLY A 263 13.81 -9.61 9.74
CA GLY A 263 14.98 -10.46 9.95
C GLY A 263 15.88 -10.57 8.72
N SER A 264 16.62 -9.49 8.42
CA SER A 264 17.44 -9.34 7.20
C SER A 264 18.43 -10.48 7.00
N ALA A 265 19.04 -10.97 8.08
CA ALA A 265 20.02 -12.08 8.02
C ALA A 265 19.41 -13.39 7.48
N PHE A 266 18.15 -13.69 7.84
CA PHE A 266 17.43 -14.84 7.30
C PHE A 266 17.06 -14.63 5.83
N TRP A 267 16.62 -13.42 5.49
CA TRP A 267 16.12 -13.08 4.15
C TRP A 267 17.22 -12.74 3.14
N ALA A 268 18.48 -12.57 3.57
CA ALA A 268 19.60 -12.21 2.68
C ALA A 268 19.74 -13.11 1.43
N PRO A 269 19.61 -14.45 1.52
CA PRO A 269 19.65 -15.31 0.32
C PRO A 269 18.50 -15.05 -0.65
N LEU A 270 17.29 -14.77 -0.14
CA LEU A 270 16.14 -14.42 -0.99
C LEU A 270 16.36 -13.09 -1.67
N VAL A 271 16.81 -12.08 -0.93
CA VAL A 271 17.13 -10.75 -1.45
C VAL A 271 18.18 -10.85 -2.56
N ALA A 272 19.25 -11.61 -2.35
CA ALA A 272 20.27 -11.85 -3.37
C ALA A 272 19.71 -12.55 -4.64
N MET A 273 18.77 -13.50 -4.47
CA MET A 273 18.09 -14.14 -5.60
C MET A 273 17.23 -13.15 -6.37
N VAL A 274 16.52 -12.27 -5.67
CA VAL A 274 15.72 -11.20 -6.28
C VAL A 274 16.61 -10.20 -7.03
N ASP A 275 17.72 -9.80 -6.45
CA ASP A 275 18.71 -8.93 -7.12
C ASP A 275 19.26 -9.59 -8.38
N HIS A 276 19.46 -10.92 -8.37
CA HIS A 276 19.83 -11.68 -9.56
C HIS A 276 18.70 -11.69 -10.61
N MET A 277 17.44 -11.87 -10.21
CA MET A 277 16.31 -11.78 -11.13
C MET A 277 16.23 -10.41 -11.82
N VAL A 278 16.56 -9.34 -11.11
CA VAL A 278 16.65 -7.98 -11.68
C VAL A 278 17.79 -7.89 -12.69
N ALA A 279 18.97 -8.39 -12.34
CA ALA A 279 20.15 -8.39 -13.22
C ALA A 279 19.93 -9.18 -14.53
N GLU A 280 19.19 -10.31 -14.45
CA GLU A 280 18.81 -11.13 -15.59
C GLU A 280 17.58 -10.61 -16.36
N GLY A 281 16.97 -9.51 -15.92
CA GLY A 281 15.83 -8.88 -16.60
C GLY A 281 14.47 -9.56 -16.39
N PHE A 282 14.35 -10.48 -15.42
CA PHE A 282 13.07 -11.14 -15.07
C PHE A 282 12.22 -10.30 -14.14
N MET A 283 12.80 -9.28 -13.49
CA MET A 283 12.12 -8.41 -12.55
C MET A 283 12.55 -6.94 -12.78
N ARG A 284 11.62 -5.99 -12.58
CA ARG A 284 11.94 -4.57 -12.67
C ARG A 284 12.73 -4.12 -11.43
N PRO A 285 13.71 -3.22 -11.58
CA PRO A 285 14.39 -2.61 -10.43
C PRO A 285 13.41 -1.94 -9.45
N THR A 286 12.35 -1.33 -9.96
CA THR A 286 11.29 -0.70 -9.16
C THR A 286 10.55 -1.70 -8.27
N ASP A 287 10.22 -2.89 -8.77
CA ASP A 287 9.56 -3.94 -7.96
C ASP A 287 10.45 -4.38 -6.79
N ARG A 288 11.77 -4.49 -7.04
CA ARG A 288 12.75 -4.80 -5.99
C ARG A 288 12.90 -3.67 -4.97
N ALA A 289 12.91 -2.42 -5.43
CA ALA A 289 13.05 -1.24 -4.55
C ALA A 289 11.86 -1.09 -3.57
N HIS A 290 10.69 -1.60 -3.92
CA HIS A 290 9.50 -1.56 -3.06
C HIS A 290 9.42 -2.69 -2.03
N MET A 291 10.34 -3.66 -2.07
CA MET A 291 10.45 -4.68 -1.03
C MET A 291 11.05 -4.07 0.23
N VAL A 292 10.29 -4.04 1.30
CA VAL A 292 10.73 -3.52 2.60
C VAL A 292 11.46 -4.61 3.37
N VAL A 293 12.66 -4.31 3.89
CA VAL A 293 13.43 -5.22 4.76
C VAL A 293 13.84 -4.45 6.01
N ALA A 294 13.69 -5.08 7.19
CA ALA A 294 14.12 -4.51 8.46
C ALA A 294 14.49 -5.62 9.46
N ASP A 295 15.23 -5.24 10.50
CA ASP A 295 15.57 -6.11 11.63
C ASP A 295 14.80 -5.70 12.90
N ASP A 296 14.33 -4.46 12.96
CA ASP A 296 13.54 -3.94 14.07
C ASP A 296 12.06 -3.87 13.70
N PRO A 297 11.15 -4.39 14.56
CA PRO A 297 9.70 -4.36 14.34
C PRO A 297 9.10 -2.96 14.13
N HIS A 298 9.52 -1.98 14.92
CA HIS A 298 8.99 -0.61 14.83
C HIS A 298 9.49 0.09 13.57
N GLU A 299 10.76 -0.13 13.20
CA GLU A 299 11.32 0.34 11.93
C GLU A 299 10.54 -0.25 10.75
N LEU A 300 10.24 -1.56 10.80
CA LEU A 300 9.44 -2.20 9.77
C LEU A 300 8.07 -1.54 9.64
N LEU A 301 7.33 -1.39 10.75
CA LEU A 301 6.00 -0.75 10.75
C LEU A 301 6.05 0.69 10.23
N ALA A 302 7.07 1.46 10.60
CA ALA A 302 7.25 2.82 10.09
C ALA A 302 7.49 2.84 8.57
N LYS A 303 8.33 1.93 8.05
CA LYS A 303 8.57 1.77 6.61
C LYS A 303 7.30 1.35 5.85
N LEU A 304 6.51 0.41 6.40
CA LEU A 304 5.26 -0.03 5.80
C LEU A 304 4.22 1.11 5.73
N ARG A 305 4.12 1.93 6.78
CA ARG A 305 3.23 3.12 6.78
C ARG A 305 3.66 4.18 5.76
N ALA A 306 4.96 4.34 5.56
CA ALA A 306 5.52 5.28 4.58
C ALA A 306 5.54 4.73 3.14
N TRP A 307 5.26 3.43 2.96
CA TRP A 307 5.35 2.78 1.68
C TRP A 307 4.32 3.31 0.69
N ALA A 308 4.72 3.42 -0.58
CA ALA A 308 3.83 3.78 -1.68
C ALA A 308 3.94 2.73 -2.80
N PRO A 309 2.82 2.33 -3.42
CA PRO A 309 2.84 1.27 -4.43
C PRO A 309 3.59 1.70 -5.69
N PRO A 310 4.33 0.76 -6.34
CA PRO A 310 4.94 1.03 -7.64
C PRO A 310 3.87 1.27 -8.71
N VAL A 311 4.25 2.00 -9.75
CA VAL A 311 3.37 2.16 -10.92
C VAL A 311 3.17 0.79 -11.58
N PRO A 312 1.92 0.37 -11.84
CA PRO A 312 1.62 -0.89 -12.51
C PRO A 312 2.28 -1.01 -13.88
N ARG A 313 2.57 -2.23 -14.29
CA ARG A 313 3.36 -2.54 -15.50
C ARG A 313 2.72 -2.10 -16.81
N TRP A 314 1.41 -1.90 -16.83
CA TRP A 314 0.59 -1.56 -18.01
C TRP A 314 -0.06 -0.17 -17.97
N LEU A 315 0.45 0.71 -17.10
CA LEU A 315 0.16 2.15 -17.09
C LEU A 315 1.31 2.94 -17.68
#